data_ff477798291c8be9cbf41e2dc0c5cac2
#
_entry.id   ff477798291c8be9cbf41e2dc0c5cac2
#
_cell.length_a   1.000
_cell.length_b   1.000
_cell.length_c   1.000
_cell.angle_alpha   90.00
_cell.angle_beta   90.00
_cell.angle_gamma   90.00
#
_symmetry.space_group_name_H-M   'P 1'
#
loop_
_entity.id
_entity.type
_entity.pdbx_description
1 polymer ?
#
loop_
_entity_poly.entity_id
_entity_poly.type
_entity_poly.pdbx_seq_one_letter_code
_entity_poly.pdbx_strand_id
1 'polypeptide(L)'
;MVDAATAILDAALHEVQAHGIRRTTASDIARRAGVARQTLYRHWPDVQTLLAALVTRELVAVLPPPVPPGDLDALVDILVDTAERIRRMPLLARLRDSDPELLARYVLQRLGTSQHLIHDELAARIAAAQAAGVARAGDAAALAAMTLLIAQSAVLSAPLVTEWLDEEGWRRELAAALRGHLDAGGRR
;
A
#
# COMPACT_ATOMS: atom_id res chain seq x y z
N MET A 1 25.02 -13.27 -2.00
CA MET A 1 24.40 -13.46 -3.33
C MET A 1 22.97 -12.94 -3.24
N VAL A 2 22.59 -11.99 -4.09
CA VAL A 2 21.20 -11.53 -4.19
C VAL A 2 20.39 -12.70 -4.73
N ASP A 3 19.27 -13.01 -4.07
CA ASP A 3 18.35 -14.06 -4.52
C ASP A 3 17.79 -13.69 -5.91
N ALA A 4 17.64 -14.69 -6.78
CA ALA A 4 17.13 -14.49 -8.15
C ALA A 4 15.77 -13.81 -8.18
N ALA A 5 14.90 -14.09 -7.19
CA ALA A 5 13.59 -13.45 -7.07
C ALA A 5 13.73 -11.94 -6.81
N THR A 6 14.61 -11.54 -5.91
CA THR A 6 14.92 -10.12 -5.63
C THR A 6 15.46 -9.42 -6.87
N ALA A 7 16.44 -10.01 -7.56
CA ALA A 7 17.01 -9.44 -8.79
C ALA A 7 15.94 -9.24 -9.89
N ILE A 8 15.01 -10.20 -10.04
CA ILE A 8 13.91 -10.10 -11.00
C ILE A 8 12.94 -8.98 -10.61
N LEU A 9 12.59 -8.84 -9.34
CA LEU A 9 11.69 -7.77 -8.88
C LEU A 9 12.35 -6.39 -9.02
N ASP A 10 13.65 -6.26 -8.78
CA ASP A 10 14.39 -5.00 -8.99
C ASP A 10 14.43 -4.62 -10.47
N ALA A 11 14.68 -5.60 -11.33
CA ALA A 11 14.63 -5.41 -12.79
C ALA A 11 13.22 -5.00 -13.25
N ALA A 12 12.18 -5.64 -12.71
CA ALA A 12 10.79 -5.31 -13.02
C ALA A 12 10.44 -3.88 -12.58
N LEU A 13 10.84 -3.47 -11.38
CA LEU A 13 10.64 -2.10 -10.89
C LEU A 13 11.25 -1.08 -11.85
N HIS A 14 12.49 -1.32 -12.27
CA HIS A 14 13.18 -0.43 -13.19
C HIS A 14 12.49 -0.37 -14.57
N GLU A 15 12.10 -1.52 -15.14
CA GLU A 15 11.40 -1.55 -16.43
C GLU A 15 10.05 -0.83 -16.37
N VAL A 16 9.27 -1.04 -15.30
CA VAL A 16 7.99 -0.36 -15.10
C VAL A 16 8.17 1.15 -14.94
N GLN A 17 9.17 1.59 -14.18
CA GLN A 17 9.45 3.02 -14.00
C GLN A 17 9.92 3.68 -15.31
N ALA A 18 10.74 2.99 -16.09
CA ALA A 18 11.29 3.53 -17.34
C ALA A 18 10.27 3.53 -18.49
N HIS A 19 9.51 2.46 -18.65
CA HIS A 19 8.73 2.21 -19.86
C HIS A 19 7.21 2.09 -19.61
N GLY A 20 6.77 2.00 -18.35
CA GLY A 20 5.39 1.73 -17.98
C GLY A 20 5.04 0.24 -18.07
N ILE A 21 3.92 -0.13 -17.45
CA ILE A 21 3.52 -1.55 -17.31
C ILE A 21 3.22 -2.20 -18.65
N ARG A 22 2.48 -1.52 -19.51
CA ARG A 22 2.05 -2.08 -20.82
C ARG A 22 3.21 -2.45 -21.75
N ARG A 23 4.37 -1.79 -21.57
CA ARG A 23 5.57 -2.05 -22.37
C ARG A 23 6.57 -2.98 -21.68
N THR A 24 6.32 -3.33 -20.44
CA THR A 24 7.21 -4.20 -19.65
C THR A 24 6.93 -5.67 -20.02
N THR A 25 7.93 -6.34 -20.59
CA THR A 25 7.82 -7.75 -20.96
C THR A 25 8.68 -8.65 -20.09
N ALA A 26 8.31 -9.94 -19.96
CA ALA A 26 9.12 -10.93 -19.28
C ALA A 26 10.55 -11.03 -19.84
N SER A 27 10.71 -10.79 -21.15
CA SER A 27 12.02 -10.82 -21.82
C SER A 27 12.92 -9.67 -21.38
N ASP A 28 12.36 -8.46 -21.26
CA ASP A 28 13.11 -7.28 -20.84
C ASP A 28 13.51 -7.39 -19.36
N ILE A 29 12.58 -7.84 -18.52
CA ILE A 29 12.85 -8.09 -17.09
C ILE A 29 13.95 -9.14 -16.93
N ALA A 30 13.83 -10.29 -17.60
CA ALA A 30 14.83 -11.38 -17.49
C ALA A 30 16.20 -10.94 -17.99
N ARG A 31 16.26 -10.23 -19.13
CA ARG A 31 17.50 -9.65 -19.65
C ARG A 31 18.16 -8.70 -18.66
N ARG A 32 17.39 -7.78 -18.08
CA ARG A 32 17.90 -6.82 -17.09
C ARG A 32 18.36 -7.50 -15.81
N ALA A 33 17.62 -8.50 -15.34
CA ALA A 33 17.98 -9.28 -14.14
C ALA A 33 19.17 -10.22 -14.36
N GLY A 34 19.63 -10.39 -15.61
CA GLY A 34 20.72 -11.33 -15.92
C GLY A 34 20.33 -12.79 -15.76
N VAL A 35 19.04 -13.13 -15.93
CA VAL A 35 18.52 -14.50 -15.77
C VAL A 35 17.85 -15.00 -17.04
N ALA A 36 17.72 -16.33 -17.18
CA ALA A 36 16.93 -16.91 -18.25
C ALA A 36 15.41 -16.66 -17.99
N ARG A 37 14.61 -16.48 -19.08
CA ARG A 37 13.15 -16.35 -18.96
C ARG A 37 12.51 -17.52 -18.20
N GLN A 38 13.05 -18.71 -18.34
CA GLN A 38 12.56 -19.89 -17.61
C GLN A 38 12.74 -19.75 -16.10
N THR A 39 13.80 -19.07 -15.65
CA THR A 39 14.00 -18.76 -14.22
C THR A 39 12.92 -17.81 -13.70
N LEU A 40 12.55 -16.79 -14.49
CA LEU A 40 11.45 -15.88 -14.15
C LEU A 40 10.13 -16.65 -14.03
N TYR A 41 9.78 -17.48 -15.01
CA TYR A 41 8.53 -18.24 -15.01
C TYR A 41 8.48 -19.33 -13.94
N ARG A 42 9.61 -19.77 -13.40
CA ARG A 42 9.66 -20.66 -12.23
C ARG A 42 9.18 -19.97 -10.96
N HIS A 43 9.40 -18.66 -10.83
CA HIS A 43 8.97 -17.87 -9.67
C HIS A 43 7.56 -17.32 -9.85
N TRP A 44 7.22 -16.85 -11.05
CA TRP A 44 5.92 -16.26 -11.36
C TRP A 44 5.41 -16.81 -12.69
N PRO A 45 4.20 -17.39 -12.72
CA PRO A 45 3.66 -18.04 -13.92
C PRO A 45 3.44 -17.07 -15.08
N ASP A 46 3.25 -15.79 -14.79
CA ASP A 46 3.04 -14.73 -15.76
C ASP A 46 3.54 -13.37 -15.24
N VAL A 47 3.59 -12.39 -16.14
CA VAL A 47 4.03 -11.02 -15.84
C VAL A 47 3.06 -10.31 -14.87
N GLN A 48 1.76 -10.62 -14.91
CA GLN A 48 0.78 -9.98 -14.02
C GLN A 48 1.02 -10.42 -12.59
N THR A 49 1.26 -11.70 -12.35
CA THR A 49 1.61 -12.24 -11.03
C THR A 49 2.94 -11.64 -10.52
N LEU A 50 3.92 -11.47 -11.40
CA LEU A 50 5.18 -10.82 -11.05
C LEU A 50 4.96 -9.35 -10.66
N LEU A 51 4.15 -8.61 -11.42
CA LEU A 51 3.85 -7.21 -11.12
C LEU A 51 3.04 -7.07 -9.82
N ALA A 52 2.14 -8.00 -9.53
CA ALA A 52 1.44 -8.03 -8.25
C ALA A 52 2.39 -8.27 -7.07
N ALA A 53 3.37 -9.17 -7.24
CA ALA A 53 4.43 -9.39 -6.25
C ALA A 53 5.32 -8.15 -6.07
N LEU A 54 5.65 -7.45 -7.16
CA LEU A 54 6.39 -6.19 -7.11
C LEU A 54 5.62 -5.13 -6.32
N VAL A 55 4.35 -4.90 -6.62
CA VAL A 55 3.51 -3.94 -5.88
C VAL A 55 3.45 -4.32 -4.40
N THR A 56 3.27 -5.60 -4.08
CA THR A 56 3.26 -6.08 -2.70
C THR A 56 4.58 -5.77 -1.99
N ARG A 57 5.72 -6.06 -2.62
CA ARG A 57 7.05 -5.77 -2.06
C ARG A 57 7.22 -4.29 -1.76
N GLU A 58 6.90 -3.44 -2.73
CA GLU A 58 7.06 -1.98 -2.58
C GLU A 58 6.13 -1.41 -1.49
N LEU A 59 4.89 -1.90 -1.40
CA LEU A 59 3.97 -1.49 -0.34
C LEU A 59 4.44 -1.93 1.04
N VAL A 60 4.92 -3.18 1.17
CA VAL A 60 5.44 -3.69 2.45
C VAL A 60 6.69 -2.91 2.89
N ALA A 61 7.54 -2.50 1.94
CA ALA A 61 8.76 -1.74 2.24
C ALA A 61 8.50 -0.36 2.85
N VAL A 62 7.33 0.22 2.67
CA VAL A 62 6.95 1.51 3.26
C VAL A 62 6.18 1.38 4.58
N LEU A 63 5.77 0.16 4.96
CA LEU A 63 5.12 -0.06 6.25
C LEU A 63 6.13 0.17 7.38
N PRO A 64 5.77 0.96 8.40
CA PRO A 64 6.64 1.16 9.55
C PRO A 64 6.72 -0.11 10.39
N PRO A 65 7.82 -0.33 11.13
CA PRO A 65 7.92 -1.45 12.05
C PRO A 65 6.78 -1.39 13.09
N PRO A 66 6.34 -2.54 13.63
CA PRO A 66 5.35 -2.57 14.69
C PRO A 66 5.92 -1.90 15.93
N VAL A 67 5.31 -0.77 16.32
CA VAL A 67 5.63 -0.04 17.56
C VAL A 67 4.31 0.10 18.34
N PRO A 68 4.28 -0.19 19.64
CA PRO A 68 3.09 0.06 20.45
C PRO A 68 2.70 1.55 20.33
N PRO A 69 1.45 1.89 20.06
CA PRO A 69 1.00 3.27 20.00
C PRO A 69 1.06 3.88 21.41
N GLY A 70 1.68 5.05 21.52
CA GLY A 70 1.71 5.80 22.79
C GLY A 70 0.32 6.34 23.14
N ASP A 71 -0.36 6.89 22.13
CA ASP A 71 -1.71 7.43 22.22
C ASP A 71 -2.40 7.35 20.82
N LEU A 72 -3.63 7.84 20.75
CA LEU A 72 -4.40 7.82 19.50
C LEU A 72 -3.76 8.71 18.44
N ASP A 73 -3.18 9.84 18.84
CA ASP A 73 -2.54 10.78 17.93
C ASP A 73 -1.33 10.14 17.26
N ALA A 74 -0.49 9.48 18.03
CA ALA A 74 0.67 8.74 17.50
C ALA A 74 0.25 7.61 16.55
N LEU A 75 -0.85 6.91 16.84
CA LEU A 75 -1.39 5.89 15.93
C LEU A 75 -1.85 6.53 14.62
N VAL A 76 -2.64 7.60 14.69
CA VAL A 76 -3.16 8.32 13.52
C VAL A 76 -2.02 8.89 12.67
N ASP A 77 -1.00 9.47 13.30
CA ASP A 77 0.17 10.02 12.60
C ASP A 77 0.92 8.93 11.82
N ILE A 78 1.13 7.76 12.41
CA ILE A 78 1.74 6.62 11.73
C ILE A 78 0.92 6.20 10.49
N LEU A 79 -0.41 6.16 10.62
CA LEU A 79 -1.30 5.78 9.52
C LEU A 79 -1.28 6.82 8.39
N VAL A 80 -1.32 8.11 8.73
CA VAL A 80 -1.26 9.23 7.76
C VAL A 80 0.09 9.27 7.06
N ASP A 81 1.20 9.13 7.79
CA ASP A 81 2.54 9.11 7.21
C ASP A 81 2.73 7.92 6.26
N THR A 82 2.19 6.75 6.63
CA THR A 82 2.22 5.56 5.77
C THR A 82 1.40 5.80 4.49
N ALA A 83 0.19 6.34 4.62
CA ALA A 83 -0.66 6.67 3.48
C ALA A 83 0.02 7.70 2.55
N GLU A 84 0.70 8.70 3.10
CA GLU A 84 1.45 9.68 2.33
C GLU A 84 2.64 9.06 1.59
N ARG A 85 3.41 8.19 2.23
CA ARG A 85 4.50 7.45 1.58
C ARG A 85 3.98 6.63 0.41
N ILE A 86 2.88 5.91 0.59
CA ILE A 86 2.23 5.15 -0.49
C ILE A 86 1.77 6.08 -1.61
N ARG A 87 1.13 7.20 -1.30
CA ARG A 87 0.66 8.20 -2.27
C ARG A 87 1.80 8.74 -3.14
N ARG A 88 2.97 8.93 -2.55
CA ARG A 88 4.18 9.45 -3.22
C ARG A 88 5.02 8.39 -3.92
N MET A 89 4.63 7.12 -3.87
CA MET A 89 5.39 6.05 -4.54
C MET A 89 5.41 6.25 -6.06
N PRO A 90 6.60 6.29 -6.70
CA PRO A 90 6.69 6.41 -8.16
C PRO A 90 5.98 5.27 -8.90
N LEU A 91 5.98 4.06 -8.32
CA LEU A 91 5.28 2.92 -8.90
C LEU A 91 3.77 3.15 -8.94
N LEU A 92 3.16 3.70 -7.88
CA LEU A 92 1.74 4.00 -7.84
C LEU A 92 1.35 5.09 -8.86
N ALA A 93 2.17 6.14 -8.98
CA ALA A 93 1.99 7.17 -9.99
C ALA A 93 2.01 6.56 -11.41
N ARG A 94 3.00 5.69 -11.69
CA ARG A 94 3.09 5.01 -12.97
C ARG A 94 1.91 4.08 -13.25
N LEU A 95 1.43 3.34 -12.23
CA LEU A 95 0.24 2.49 -12.36
C LEU A 95 -0.98 3.32 -12.76
N ARG A 96 -1.20 4.43 -12.07
CA ARG A 96 -2.33 5.33 -12.32
C ARG A 96 -2.27 5.94 -13.72
N ASP A 97 -1.08 6.41 -14.14
CA ASP A 97 -0.92 7.16 -15.38
C ASP A 97 -0.84 6.25 -16.61
N SER A 98 -0.27 5.05 -16.48
CA SER A 98 0.01 4.14 -17.59
C SER A 98 -1.05 3.05 -17.77
N ASP A 99 -1.73 2.63 -16.69
CA ASP A 99 -2.70 1.53 -16.73
C ASP A 99 -3.77 1.66 -15.65
N PRO A 100 -4.65 2.68 -15.76
CA PRO A 100 -5.73 2.90 -14.77
C PRO A 100 -6.69 1.71 -14.68
N GLU A 101 -6.87 0.92 -15.75
CA GLU A 101 -7.71 -0.27 -15.73
C GLU A 101 -7.11 -1.39 -14.87
N LEU A 102 -5.79 -1.56 -14.92
CA LEU A 102 -5.10 -2.52 -14.05
C LEU A 102 -5.21 -2.10 -12.59
N LEU A 103 -5.01 -0.81 -12.30
CA LEU A 103 -5.18 -0.25 -10.96
C LEU A 103 -6.62 -0.44 -10.47
N ALA A 104 -7.62 -0.14 -11.30
CA ALA A 104 -9.03 -0.33 -10.95
C ALA A 104 -9.35 -1.81 -10.67
N ARG A 105 -8.86 -2.74 -11.48
CA ARG A 105 -9.03 -4.18 -11.22
C ARG A 105 -8.38 -4.60 -9.89
N TYR A 106 -7.18 -4.12 -9.63
CA TYR A 106 -6.46 -4.42 -8.40
C TYR A 106 -7.19 -3.92 -7.14
N VAL A 107 -7.85 -2.76 -7.24
CA VAL A 107 -8.55 -2.12 -6.12
C VAL A 107 -9.98 -2.62 -5.96
N LEU A 108 -10.71 -2.89 -7.05
CA LEU A 108 -12.15 -3.07 -7.04
C LEU A 108 -12.61 -4.52 -7.20
N GLN A 109 -11.82 -5.39 -7.81
CA GLN A 109 -12.30 -6.73 -8.17
C GLN A 109 -11.90 -7.81 -7.18
N ARG A 110 -10.79 -7.65 -6.47
CA ARG A 110 -10.30 -8.66 -5.54
C ARG A 110 -9.27 -8.05 -4.59
N LEU A 111 -9.38 -8.35 -3.31
CA LEU A 111 -8.31 -8.08 -2.37
C LEU A 111 -7.08 -8.89 -2.77
N GLY A 112 -6.01 -8.18 -3.16
CA GLY A 112 -4.72 -8.78 -3.49
C GLY A 112 -3.92 -9.15 -2.23
N THR A 113 -2.82 -9.85 -2.41
CA THR A 113 -1.91 -10.24 -1.30
C THR A 113 -1.47 -9.03 -0.47
N SER A 114 -1.15 -7.91 -1.13
CA SER A 114 -0.73 -6.69 -0.42
C SER A 114 -1.83 -6.08 0.45
N GLN A 115 -3.08 -6.12 -0.01
CA GLN A 115 -4.20 -5.59 0.78
C GLN A 115 -4.48 -6.47 2.01
N HIS A 116 -4.34 -7.79 1.90
CA HIS A 116 -4.41 -8.68 3.06
C HIS A 116 -3.28 -8.40 4.05
N LEU A 117 -2.04 -8.27 3.58
CA LEU A 117 -0.90 -7.94 4.44
C LEU A 117 -1.07 -6.59 5.16
N ILE A 118 -1.53 -5.56 4.45
CA ILE A 118 -1.80 -4.25 5.05
C ILE A 118 -2.94 -4.35 6.07
N HIS A 119 -4.02 -5.07 5.73
CA HIS A 119 -5.15 -5.29 6.63
C HIS A 119 -4.71 -5.99 7.91
N ASP A 120 -3.94 -7.07 7.81
CA ASP A 120 -3.49 -7.84 8.97
C ASP A 120 -2.56 -7.01 9.87
N GLU A 121 -1.69 -6.21 9.28
CA GLU A 121 -0.84 -5.26 10.01
C GLU A 121 -1.67 -4.18 10.71
N LEU A 122 -2.68 -3.62 10.04
CA LEU A 122 -3.61 -2.66 10.64
C LEU A 122 -4.39 -3.29 11.80
N ALA A 123 -4.90 -4.51 11.61
CA ALA A 123 -5.64 -5.23 12.65
C ALA A 123 -4.79 -5.48 13.90
N ALA A 124 -3.53 -5.88 13.70
CA ALA A 124 -2.59 -6.08 14.81
C ALA A 124 -2.31 -4.77 15.57
N ARG A 125 -2.10 -3.65 14.86
CA ARG A 125 -1.88 -2.32 15.48
C ARG A 125 -3.11 -1.84 16.23
N ILE A 126 -4.29 -1.98 15.64
CA ILE A 126 -5.56 -1.60 16.28
C ILE A 126 -5.82 -2.45 17.52
N ALA A 127 -5.59 -3.77 17.45
CA ALA A 127 -5.74 -4.65 18.60
C ALA A 127 -4.77 -4.26 19.76
N ALA A 128 -3.52 -3.92 19.43
CA ALA A 128 -2.58 -3.42 20.42
C ALA A 128 -3.03 -2.08 21.04
N ALA A 129 -3.56 -1.17 20.22
CA ALA A 129 -4.10 0.11 20.68
C ALA A 129 -5.34 -0.07 21.57
N GLN A 130 -6.21 -1.03 21.26
CA GLN A 130 -7.36 -1.40 22.09
C GLN A 130 -6.91 -1.97 23.46
N ALA A 131 -5.93 -2.86 23.44
CA ALA A 131 -5.37 -3.43 24.67
C ALA A 131 -4.74 -2.36 25.58
N ALA A 132 -4.19 -1.30 24.99
CA ALA A 132 -3.66 -0.13 25.70
C ALA A 132 -4.73 0.91 26.09
N GLY A 133 -6.00 0.70 25.73
CA GLY A 133 -7.09 1.66 25.97
C GLY A 133 -7.04 2.92 25.09
N VAL A 134 -6.25 2.91 24.04
CA VAL A 134 -6.00 4.03 23.12
C VAL A 134 -7.05 4.11 22.01
N ALA A 135 -7.45 2.97 21.47
CA ALA A 135 -8.45 2.90 20.41
C ALA A 135 -9.80 2.37 20.96
N ARG A 136 -10.89 2.71 20.27
CA ARG A 136 -12.23 2.24 20.62
C ARG A 136 -12.34 0.73 20.61
N ALA A 137 -13.17 0.20 21.51
CA ALA A 137 -13.52 -1.23 21.51
C ALA A 137 -14.26 -1.63 20.24
N GLY A 138 -14.11 -2.89 19.87
CA GLY A 138 -14.78 -3.48 18.71
C GLY A 138 -13.90 -4.57 18.06
N ASP A 139 -14.40 -5.14 16.98
CA ASP A 139 -13.63 -6.10 16.17
C ASP A 139 -12.47 -5.37 15.46
N ALA A 140 -11.24 -5.68 15.84
CA ALA A 140 -10.04 -5.06 15.29
C ALA A 140 -9.91 -5.30 13.77
N ALA A 141 -10.35 -6.46 13.26
CA ALA A 141 -10.33 -6.76 11.82
C ALA A 141 -11.33 -5.89 11.06
N ALA A 142 -12.53 -5.69 11.60
CA ALA A 142 -13.52 -4.82 10.99
C ALA A 142 -13.07 -3.35 11.00
N LEU A 143 -12.45 -2.90 12.11
CA LEU A 143 -11.86 -1.56 12.20
C LEU A 143 -10.71 -1.38 11.19
N ALA A 144 -9.85 -2.37 11.04
CA ALA A 144 -8.76 -2.36 10.07
C ALA A 144 -9.28 -2.29 8.64
N ALA A 145 -10.33 -3.05 8.32
CA ALA A 145 -10.94 -3.02 6.99
C ALA A 145 -11.45 -1.61 6.65
N MET A 146 -12.15 -0.94 7.56
CA MET A 146 -12.62 0.43 7.33
C MET A 146 -11.47 1.43 7.28
N THR A 147 -10.46 1.30 8.14
CA THR A 147 -9.23 2.11 8.09
C THR A 147 -8.55 1.99 6.72
N LEU A 148 -8.43 0.75 6.21
CA LEU A 148 -7.88 0.48 4.88
C LEU A 148 -8.69 1.16 3.78
N LEU A 149 -10.03 1.08 3.81
CA LEU A 149 -10.90 1.71 2.82
C LEU A 149 -10.77 3.24 2.83
N ILE A 150 -10.75 3.86 4.00
CA ILE A 150 -10.56 5.32 4.16
C ILE A 150 -9.21 5.73 3.57
N ALA A 151 -8.12 5.09 4.01
CA ALA A 151 -6.77 5.42 3.57
C ALA A 151 -6.57 5.14 2.07
N GLN A 152 -7.05 4.00 1.57
CA GLN A 152 -6.94 3.64 0.15
C GLN A 152 -7.69 4.64 -0.74
N SER A 153 -8.91 5.02 -0.38
CA SER A 153 -9.67 6.03 -1.11
C SER A 153 -8.94 7.38 -1.11
N ALA A 154 -8.47 7.83 0.05
CA ALA A 154 -7.72 9.08 0.18
C ALA A 154 -6.44 9.07 -0.68
N VAL A 155 -5.68 7.96 -0.69
CA VAL A 155 -4.44 7.82 -1.49
C VAL A 155 -4.72 7.82 -2.99
N LEU A 156 -5.69 7.01 -3.42
CA LEU A 156 -5.94 6.81 -4.86
C LEU A 156 -6.64 8.00 -5.49
N SER A 157 -7.53 8.67 -4.76
CA SER A 157 -8.31 9.81 -5.24
C SER A 157 -7.65 11.16 -4.96
N ALA A 158 -6.51 11.21 -4.27
CA ALA A 158 -5.80 12.45 -3.97
C ALA A 158 -5.63 13.38 -5.19
N PRO A 159 -5.23 12.90 -6.37
CA PRO A 159 -5.07 13.77 -7.54
C PRO A 159 -6.37 14.41 -8.05
N LEU A 160 -7.52 13.82 -7.72
CA LEU A 160 -8.83 14.31 -8.17
C LEU A 160 -9.33 15.49 -7.34
N VAL A 161 -8.77 15.70 -6.16
CA VAL A 161 -9.24 16.69 -5.18
C VAL A 161 -8.22 17.83 -4.93
N THR A 162 -7.19 17.92 -5.75
CA THR A 162 -6.12 18.92 -5.59
C THR A 162 -6.59 20.38 -5.71
N GLU A 163 -7.73 20.61 -6.34
CA GLU A 163 -8.38 21.92 -6.41
C GLU A 163 -8.92 22.37 -5.03
N TRP A 164 -9.31 21.41 -4.18
CA TRP A 164 -9.95 21.68 -2.88
C TRP A 164 -9.04 21.37 -1.69
N LEU A 165 -8.08 20.45 -1.86
CA LEU A 165 -7.17 20.02 -0.82
C LEU A 165 -5.72 20.09 -1.30
N ASP A 166 -4.94 20.97 -0.71
CA ASP A 166 -3.49 20.94 -0.81
C ASP A 166 -2.91 19.77 0.02
N GLU A 167 -1.59 19.60 0.04
CA GLU A 167 -0.94 18.50 0.74
C GLU A 167 -1.19 18.52 2.25
N GLU A 168 -1.16 19.70 2.86
CA GLU A 168 -1.39 19.86 4.29
C GLU A 168 -2.86 19.62 4.64
N GLY A 169 -3.77 20.14 3.84
CA GLY A 169 -5.21 19.90 3.95
C GLY A 169 -5.52 18.41 3.81
N TRP A 170 -4.94 17.72 2.84
CA TRP A 170 -5.13 16.29 2.67
C TRP A 170 -4.68 15.49 3.91
N ARG A 171 -3.51 15.79 4.47
CA ARG A 171 -3.02 15.15 5.71
C ARG A 171 -3.96 15.40 6.89
N ARG A 172 -4.36 16.65 7.07
CA ARG A 172 -5.24 17.05 8.18
C ARG A 172 -6.59 16.37 8.12
N GLU A 173 -7.24 16.36 6.95
CA GLU A 173 -8.57 15.77 6.79
C GLU A 173 -8.51 14.23 6.88
N LEU A 174 -7.46 13.58 6.36
CA LEU A 174 -7.26 12.14 6.56
C LEU A 174 -7.05 11.81 8.03
N ALA A 175 -6.23 12.60 8.75
CA ALA A 175 -6.02 12.42 10.18
C ALA A 175 -7.35 12.56 10.96
N ALA A 176 -8.16 13.57 10.65
CA ALA A 176 -9.46 13.77 11.28
C ALA A 176 -10.42 12.59 11.03
N ALA A 177 -10.47 12.08 9.81
CA ALA A 177 -11.30 10.94 9.46
C ALA A 177 -10.86 9.65 10.18
N LEU A 178 -9.56 9.36 10.22
CA LEU A 178 -9.02 8.19 10.92
C LEU A 178 -9.20 8.30 12.43
N ARG A 179 -8.96 9.48 13.01
CA ARG A 179 -9.22 9.76 14.43
C ARG A 179 -10.68 9.51 14.76
N GLY A 180 -11.63 10.11 14.04
CA GLY A 180 -13.06 9.92 14.28
C GLY A 180 -13.50 8.46 14.16
N HIS A 181 -12.84 7.67 13.31
CA HIS A 181 -13.11 6.25 13.17
C HIS A 181 -12.57 5.42 14.34
N LEU A 182 -11.39 5.76 14.87
CA LEU A 182 -10.65 4.95 15.87
C LEU A 182 -10.83 5.46 17.31
N ASP A 183 -11.35 6.67 17.51
CA ASP A 183 -11.54 7.27 18.83
C ASP A 183 -12.51 6.46 19.67
N ALA A 184 -12.13 6.20 20.90
CA ALA A 184 -12.99 5.55 21.91
C ALA A 184 -14.22 6.37 22.28
N GLY A 185 -14.34 7.61 21.79
CA GLY A 185 -15.40 8.54 22.16
C GLY A 185 -15.33 8.81 23.65
N GLY A 186 -14.49 9.72 24.08
CA GLY A 186 -14.49 10.14 25.48
C GLY A 186 -15.91 10.49 25.87
N ARG A 187 -16.47 9.77 26.84
CA ARG A 187 -17.73 10.18 27.47
C ARG A 187 -17.51 11.59 27.99
N ARG A 188 -18.06 12.57 27.30
CA ARG A 188 -18.31 13.87 27.89
C ARG A 188 -19.44 13.76 28.88
#